data_d1773c99ab29bade9d5a5714daef07ac
#
_entry.id   d1773c99ab29bade9d5a5714daef07ac
#
_cell.length_a   1.000
_cell.length_b   1.000
_cell.length_c   1.000
_cell.angle_alpha   90.00
_cell.angle_beta   90.00
_cell.angle_gamma   90.00
#
_symmetry.space_group_name_H-M   'P 1'
#
loop_
_entity.id
_entity.type
_entity.pdbx_description
1 polymer ?
#
loop_
_entity_poly.entity_id
_entity_poly.type
_entity_poly.pdbx_seq_one_letter_code
_entity_poly.pdbx_strand_id
1 'polypeptide(L)'
;MVILSYILLIIAVAGAGIALVITHTALILGSLLFIFSLFLIGALVKRLNKFNTKIRIFLDAVEDKENMILFNEQSADKEMNALSHSLNRINELLATTKSQSRIQENFYYSLLEEVPNGVLAWSSEKRVIFVNGAALRLLGVEPIIFLRQLEEQYPALKDFIAHGNVEDSFLLQSNSKKQLSLSMNRMKLNSETITPVSYTHLRAHET
;
A
#
# COMPACT_ATOMS: atom_id res chain seq x y z
N MET A 1 -21.29 -25.12 6.67
CA MET A 1 -22.22 -26.18 7.02
C MET A 1 -22.55 -26.20 8.51
N VAL A 2 -21.59 -26.09 9.42
CA VAL A 2 -21.82 -26.21 10.89
C VAL A 2 -22.75 -25.11 11.43
N ILE A 3 -22.61 -23.85 11.00
CA ILE A 3 -23.50 -22.74 11.46
C ILE A 3 -24.96 -23.01 11.06
N LEU A 4 -25.18 -23.49 9.84
CA LEU A 4 -26.53 -23.81 9.35
C LEU A 4 -27.19 -24.95 10.15
N SER A 5 -26.41 -25.99 10.49
CA SER A 5 -26.92 -27.09 11.34
C SER A 5 -27.24 -26.62 12.76
N TYR A 6 -26.46 -25.69 13.32
CA TYR A 6 -26.76 -25.06 14.61
C TYR A 6 -28.05 -24.25 14.57
N ILE A 7 -28.25 -23.44 13.53
CA ILE A 7 -29.48 -22.65 13.35
C ILE A 7 -30.69 -23.57 13.24
N LEU A 8 -30.62 -24.64 12.43
CA LEU A 8 -31.68 -25.60 12.29
C LEU A 8 -32.00 -26.31 13.61
N LEU A 9 -30.97 -26.67 14.36
CA LEU A 9 -31.17 -27.29 15.71
C LEU A 9 -31.88 -26.33 16.66
N ILE A 10 -31.46 -25.04 16.69
CA ILE A 10 -32.10 -24.03 17.54
C ILE A 10 -33.57 -23.85 17.18
N ILE A 11 -33.91 -23.77 15.89
CA ILE A 11 -35.27 -23.61 15.39
C ILE A 11 -36.12 -24.88 15.79
N ALA A 12 -35.55 -26.07 15.62
CA ALA A 12 -36.24 -27.32 15.96
C ALA A 12 -36.52 -27.40 17.48
N VAL A 13 -35.55 -27.10 18.33
CA VAL A 13 -35.70 -27.13 19.80
C VAL A 13 -36.68 -26.03 20.26
N ALA A 14 -36.60 -24.82 19.72
CA ALA A 14 -37.53 -23.75 20.05
C ALA A 14 -38.99 -24.12 19.62
N GLY A 15 -39.14 -24.61 18.39
CA GLY A 15 -40.44 -25.02 17.85
C GLY A 15 -41.09 -26.16 18.68
N ALA A 16 -40.31 -27.18 19.05
CA ALA A 16 -40.76 -28.24 19.92
C ALA A 16 -41.18 -27.73 21.32
N GLY A 17 -40.39 -26.81 21.91
CA GLY A 17 -40.70 -26.19 23.18
C GLY A 17 -42.01 -25.40 23.14
N ILE A 18 -42.22 -24.58 22.11
CA ILE A 18 -43.45 -23.80 21.91
C ILE A 18 -44.66 -24.71 21.72
N ALA A 19 -44.54 -25.77 20.91
CA ALA A 19 -45.63 -26.73 20.66
C ALA A 19 -46.07 -27.43 21.94
N LEU A 20 -45.12 -27.86 22.80
CA LEU A 20 -45.43 -28.50 24.09
C LEU A 20 -46.11 -27.55 25.09
N VAL A 21 -45.78 -26.26 25.06
CA VAL A 21 -46.44 -25.27 25.91
C VAL A 21 -47.85 -24.99 25.43
N ILE A 22 -48.10 -24.85 24.12
CA ILE A 22 -49.41 -24.56 23.55
C ILE A 22 -50.38 -25.72 23.77
N THR A 23 -49.94 -26.96 23.67
CA THR A 23 -50.79 -28.15 23.85
C THR A 23 -51.05 -28.48 25.33
N HIS A 24 -50.51 -27.74 26.29
CA HIS A 24 -50.59 -27.98 27.74
C HIS A 24 -50.22 -29.40 28.21
N THR A 25 -49.59 -30.18 27.33
CA THR A 25 -49.24 -31.57 27.60
C THR A 25 -48.05 -31.76 28.54
N ALA A 26 -47.09 -30.81 28.50
CA ALA A 26 -45.90 -30.85 29.33
C ALA A 26 -45.28 -29.42 29.51
N LEU A 27 -45.97 -28.54 30.25
CA LEU A 27 -45.59 -27.16 30.45
C LEU A 27 -44.15 -26.98 30.97
N ILE A 28 -43.74 -27.84 31.91
CA ILE A 28 -42.40 -27.79 32.51
C ILE A 28 -41.35 -28.16 31.47
N LEU A 29 -41.58 -29.20 30.68
CA LEU A 29 -40.63 -29.65 29.67
C LEU A 29 -40.50 -28.63 28.52
N GLY A 30 -41.63 -28.03 28.10
CA GLY A 30 -41.65 -26.99 27.07
C GLY A 30 -40.91 -25.73 27.48
N SER A 31 -41.08 -25.26 28.73
CA SER A 31 -40.34 -24.09 29.23
C SER A 31 -38.83 -24.36 29.35
N LEU A 32 -38.45 -25.59 29.73
CA LEU A 32 -37.04 -25.98 29.86
C LEU A 32 -36.36 -26.05 28.48
N LEU A 33 -37.02 -26.56 27.45
CA LEU A 33 -36.53 -26.53 26.06
C LEU A 33 -36.41 -25.12 25.51
N PHE A 34 -37.34 -24.24 25.85
CA PHE A 34 -37.27 -22.84 25.43
C PHE A 34 -36.05 -22.11 26.05
N ILE A 35 -35.80 -22.29 27.34
CA ILE A 35 -34.64 -21.74 28.04
C ILE A 35 -33.34 -22.31 27.43
N PHE A 36 -33.31 -23.61 27.13
CA PHE A 36 -32.16 -24.22 26.48
C PHE A 36 -31.90 -23.67 25.08
N SER A 37 -32.96 -23.38 24.31
CA SER A 37 -32.84 -22.69 23.01
C SER A 37 -32.24 -21.32 23.16
N LEU A 38 -32.63 -20.51 24.16
CA LEU A 38 -32.00 -19.18 24.42
C LEU A 38 -30.53 -19.32 24.79
N PHE A 39 -30.14 -20.33 25.53
CA PHE A 39 -28.74 -20.60 25.83
C PHE A 39 -27.93 -20.92 24.57
N LEU A 40 -28.47 -21.73 23.66
CA LEU A 40 -27.84 -22.06 22.39
C LEU A 40 -27.68 -20.82 21.50
N ILE A 41 -28.68 -19.93 21.47
CA ILE A 41 -28.58 -18.65 20.77
C ILE A 41 -27.43 -17.81 21.33
N GLY A 42 -27.35 -17.68 22.65
CA GLY A 42 -26.26 -16.95 23.31
C GLY A 42 -24.87 -17.51 22.97
N ALA A 43 -24.73 -18.82 22.95
CA ALA A 43 -23.49 -19.50 22.54
C ALA A 43 -23.14 -19.24 21.08
N LEU A 44 -24.13 -19.26 20.19
CA LEU A 44 -23.92 -18.93 18.76
C LEU A 44 -23.48 -17.48 18.56
N VAL A 45 -24.15 -16.53 19.21
CA VAL A 45 -23.80 -15.10 19.16
C VAL A 45 -22.36 -14.87 19.65
N LYS A 46 -22.01 -15.51 20.79
CA LYS A 46 -20.63 -15.42 21.32
C LYS A 46 -19.59 -15.96 20.33
N ARG A 47 -19.91 -17.03 19.61
CA ARG A 47 -19.04 -17.60 18.58
C ARG A 47 -18.89 -16.67 17.38
N LEU A 48 -19.99 -16.11 16.89
CA LEU A 48 -19.98 -15.15 15.78
C LEU A 48 -19.21 -13.87 16.14
N ASN A 49 -19.38 -13.37 17.36
CA ASN A 49 -18.65 -12.19 17.81
C ASN A 49 -17.13 -12.42 17.85
N LYS A 50 -16.68 -13.60 18.29
CA LYS A 50 -15.25 -13.95 18.25
C LYS A 50 -14.71 -13.95 16.82
N PHE A 51 -15.48 -14.47 15.87
CA PHE A 51 -15.13 -14.50 14.45
C PHE A 51 -15.01 -13.08 13.89
N ASN A 52 -16.03 -12.24 14.11
CA ASN A 52 -16.04 -10.85 13.67
C ASN A 52 -14.89 -10.04 14.29
N THR A 53 -14.59 -10.25 15.57
CA THR A 53 -13.48 -9.58 16.24
C THR A 53 -12.13 -9.93 15.60
N LYS A 54 -11.89 -11.19 15.25
CA LYS A 54 -10.64 -11.58 14.55
C LYS A 54 -10.50 -10.93 13.19
N ILE A 55 -11.58 -10.89 12.41
CA ILE A 55 -11.58 -10.22 11.09
C ILE A 55 -11.31 -8.73 11.25
N ARG A 56 -11.95 -8.08 12.22
CA ARG A 56 -11.74 -6.66 12.49
C ARG A 56 -10.28 -6.36 12.85
N ILE A 57 -9.70 -7.10 13.79
CA ILE A 57 -8.30 -6.95 14.17
C ILE A 57 -7.37 -7.14 12.96
N PHE A 58 -7.68 -8.10 12.09
CA PHE A 58 -6.92 -8.32 10.86
C PHE A 58 -7.00 -7.10 9.91
N LEU A 59 -8.21 -6.58 9.68
CA LEU A 59 -8.40 -5.42 8.81
C LEU A 59 -7.71 -4.17 9.37
N ASP A 60 -7.85 -3.92 10.67
CA ASP A 60 -7.16 -2.83 11.36
C ASP A 60 -5.63 -2.95 11.22
N ALA A 61 -5.08 -4.17 11.34
CA ALA A 61 -3.64 -4.42 11.17
C ALA A 61 -3.16 -4.22 9.71
N VAL A 62 -3.98 -4.58 8.72
CA VAL A 62 -3.66 -4.35 7.30
C VAL A 62 -3.66 -2.86 6.98
N GLU A 63 -4.58 -2.08 7.58
CA GLU A 63 -4.67 -0.64 7.41
C GLU A 63 -3.46 0.09 8.02
N ASP A 64 -3.01 -0.32 9.20
CA ASP A 64 -1.88 0.29 9.96
C ASP A 64 -0.49 0.11 9.30
N LYS A 65 -0.39 -0.58 8.18
CA LYS A 65 0.81 -0.76 7.34
C LYS A 65 2.11 -1.22 8.05
N GLU A 66 2.21 -1.13 9.35
CA GLU A 66 3.45 -1.37 10.12
C GLU A 66 3.42 -2.65 10.97
N ASN A 67 2.26 -3.11 11.39
CA ASN A 67 2.14 -4.20 12.34
C ASN A 67 1.59 -5.48 11.70
N MET A 68 2.45 -6.48 11.59
CA MET A 68 2.08 -7.84 11.21
C MET A 68 1.53 -8.55 12.45
N ILE A 69 0.24 -8.79 12.51
CA ILE A 69 -0.38 -9.54 13.60
C ILE A 69 -0.48 -11.02 13.22
N LEU A 70 0.20 -11.87 13.98
CA LEU A 70 0.07 -13.32 13.84
C LEU A 70 -1.07 -13.82 14.73
N PHE A 71 -2.01 -14.51 14.11
CA PHE A 71 -3.13 -15.12 14.81
C PHE A 71 -2.75 -16.51 15.34
N ASN A 72 -3.09 -16.77 16.60
CA ASN A 72 -2.87 -18.08 17.20
C ASN A 72 -3.74 -19.14 16.52
N GLU A 73 -3.12 -20.23 16.07
CA GLU A 73 -3.74 -21.38 15.40
C GLU A 73 -4.07 -22.52 16.36
N GLN A 74 -3.82 -22.36 17.67
CA GLN A 74 -4.06 -23.38 18.69
C GLN A 74 -5.40 -23.18 19.41
N SER A 75 -6.48 -22.98 18.67
CA SER A 75 -7.82 -22.93 19.24
C SER A 75 -8.42 -24.34 19.30
N ALA A 76 -9.23 -24.64 20.33
CA ALA A 76 -10.02 -25.86 20.39
C ALA A 76 -11.08 -25.96 19.24
N ASP A 77 -11.39 -24.85 18.59
CA ASP A 77 -12.33 -24.75 17.49
C ASP A 77 -11.60 -24.87 16.14
N LYS A 78 -11.82 -25.96 15.41
CA LYS A 78 -11.20 -26.28 14.13
C LYS A 78 -11.45 -25.20 13.06
N GLU A 79 -12.66 -24.61 13.03
CA GLU A 79 -13.02 -23.57 12.07
C GLU A 79 -12.28 -22.27 12.40
N MET A 80 -12.10 -21.95 13.69
CA MET A 80 -11.35 -20.79 14.14
C MET A 80 -9.85 -20.92 13.82
N ASN A 81 -9.30 -22.12 13.87
CA ASN A 81 -7.92 -22.40 13.44
C ASN A 81 -7.77 -22.24 11.94
N ALA A 82 -8.72 -22.77 11.15
CA ALA A 82 -8.70 -22.60 9.69
C ALA A 82 -8.76 -21.13 9.29
N LEU A 83 -9.58 -20.32 9.97
CA LEU A 83 -9.61 -18.86 9.78
C LEU A 83 -8.25 -18.23 10.11
N SER A 84 -7.69 -18.52 11.30
CA SER A 84 -6.39 -17.99 11.71
C SER A 84 -5.30 -18.33 10.72
N HIS A 85 -5.25 -19.57 10.24
CA HIS A 85 -4.31 -20.02 9.22
C HIS A 85 -4.47 -19.24 7.89
N SER A 86 -5.72 -19.05 7.45
CA SER A 86 -6.00 -18.28 6.24
C SER A 86 -5.59 -16.82 6.37
N LEU A 87 -5.85 -16.18 7.52
CA LEU A 87 -5.43 -14.80 7.79
C LEU A 87 -3.91 -14.67 7.87
N ASN A 88 -3.22 -15.61 8.52
CA ASN A 88 -1.76 -15.64 8.57
C ASN A 88 -1.14 -15.79 7.19
N ARG A 89 -1.72 -16.65 6.34
CA ARG A 89 -1.28 -16.82 4.95
C ARG A 89 -1.46 -15.53 4.12
N ILE A 90 -2.58 -14.81 4.30
CA ILE A 90 -2.78 -13.52 3.63
C ILE A 90 -1.73 -12.50 4.10
N ASN A 91 -1.44 -12.45 5.40
CA ASN A 91 -0.39 -11.59 5.94
C ASN A 91 0.97 -11.88 5.32
N GLU A 92 1.35 -13.15 5.19
CA GLU A 92 2.59 -13.58 4.55
C GLU A 92 2.66 -13.14 3.08
N LEU A 93 1.57 -13.32 2.33
CA LEU A 93 1.48 -12.88 0.94
C LEU A 93 1.62 -11.35 0.82
N LEU A 94 0.94 -10.59 1.68
CA LEU A 94 1.04 -9.13 1.70
C LEU A 94 2.46 -8.67 2.02
N ALA A 95 3.11 -9.27 3.02
CA ALA A 95 4.48 -8.96 3.39
C ALA A 95 5.48 -9.27 2.27
N THR A 96 5.32 -10.42 1.62
CA THR A 96 6.16 -10.83 0.50
C THR A 96 6.00 -9.87 -0.67
N THR A 97 4.76 -9.53 -1.04
CA THR A 97 4.47 -8.58 -2.12
C THR A 97 5.05 -7.19 -1.81
N LYS A 98 4.87 -6.70 -0.58
CA LYS A 98 5.44 -5.41 -0.14
C LYS A 98 6.97 -5.41 -0.17
N SER A 99 7.59 -6.52 0.26
CA SER A 99 9.04 -6.69 0.20
C SER A 99 9.56 -6.71 -1.23
N GLN A 100 8.91 -7.45 -2.13
CA GLN A 100 9.27 -7.50 -3.54
C GLN A 100 9.14 -6.11 -4.20
N SER A 101 8.06 -5.38 -3.92
CA SER A 101 7.88 -4.01 -4.42
C SER A 101 9.00 -3.08 -3.96
N ARG A 102 9.40 -3.15 -2.68
CA ARG A 102 10.52 -2.36 -2.14
C ARG A 102 11.86 -2.72 -2.79
N ILE A 103 12.12 -4.02 -2.99
CA ILE A 103 13.35 -4.48 -3.66
C ILE A 103 13.39 -3.94 -5.09
N GLN A 104 12.28 -4.02 -5.81
CA GLN A 104 12.17 -3.52 -7.18
C GLN A 104 12.34 -1.99 -7.23
N GLU A 105 11.75 -1.25 -6.31
CA GLU A 105 11.91 0.20 -6.18
C GLU A 105 13.37 0.56 -5.94
N ASN A 106 14.02 -0.05 -4.93
CA ASN A 106 15.43 0.17 -4.64
C ASN A 106 16.34 -0.19 -5.81
N PHE A 107 16.01 -1.26 -6.56
CA PHE A 107 16.75 -1.63 -7.76
C PHE A 107 16.69 -0.54 -8.82
N TYR A 108 15.51 0.03 -9.09
CA TYR A 108 15.38 1.13 -10.05
C TYR A 108 16.12 2.38 -9.59
N TYR A 109 16.04 2.74 -8.31
CA TYR A 109 16.82 3.85 -7.76
C TYR A 109 18.32 3.62 -7.94
N SER A 110 18.82 2.42 -7.63
CA SER A 110 20.24 2.09 -7.81
C SER A 110 20.66 2.15 -9.27
N LEU A 111 19.85 1.66 -10.19
CA LEU A 111 20.14 1.76 -11.62
C LEU A 111 20.24 3.22 -12.08
N LEU A 112 19.29 4.06 -11.68
CA LEU A 112 19.31 5.49 -12.04
C LEU A 112 20.50 6.24 -11.42
N GLU A 113 20.95 5.81 -10.24
CA GLU A 113 22.14 6.39 -9.58
C GLU A 113 23.44 6.06 -10.31
N GLU A 114 23.55 4.86 -10.89
CA GLU A 114 24.72 4.40 -11.66
C GLU A 114 24.79 4.98 -13.08
N VAL A 115 23.68 5.57 -13.60
CA VAL A 115 23.69 6.19 -14.92
C VAL A 115 24.65 7.39 -14.93
N PRO A 116 25.62 7.46 -15.87
CA PRO A 116 26.56 8.57 -15.94
C PRO A 116 25.93 9.90 -16.33
N ASN A 117 24.76 9.84 -16.95
CA ASN A 117 23.96 11.02 -17.29
C ASN A 117 23.26 11.56 -16.04
N GLY A 118 23.24 12.88 -15.87
CA GLY A 118 22.45 13.50 -14.81
C GLY A 118 20.96 13.33 -15.10
N VAL A 119 20.21 12.83 -14.12
CA VAL A 119 18.76 12.72 -14.18
C VAL A 119 18.16 13.53 -13.03
N LEU A 120 17.20 14.39 -13.37
CA LEU A 120 16.43 15.19 -12.42
C LEU A 120 14.96 15.12 -12.80
N ALA A 121 14.09 14.88 -11.85
CA ALA A 121 12.64 14.85 -12.07
C ALA A 121 11.92 15.67 -10.99
N TRP A 122 10.88 16.40 -11.39
CA TRP A 122 10.08 17.21 -10.48
C TRP A 122 8.58 17.11 -10.80
N SER A 123 7.76 17.43 -9.79
CA SER A 123 6.29 17.50 -9.90
C SER A 123 5.83 18.81 -10.53
N SER A 124 4.52 18.88 -10.85
CA SER A 124 3.84 20.11 -11.29
C SER A 124 3.99 21.28 -10.30
N GLU A 125 4.20 21.00 -9.02
CA GLU A 125 4.45 21.98 -7.95
C GLU A 125 5.93 22.41 -7.84
N LYS A 126 6.77 21.99 -8.81
CA LYS A 126 8.21 22.25 -8.81
C LYS A 126 8.95 21.64 -7.60
N ARG A 127 8.41 20.60 -6.98
CA ARG A 127 9.10 19.79 -5.97
C ARG A 127 9.96 18.73 -6.68
N VAL A 128 11.21 18.61 -6.29
CA VAL A 128 12.11 17.57 -6.82
C VAL A 128 11.64 16.20 -6.26
N ILE A 129 11.35 15.28 -7.17
CA ILE A 129 10.92 13.90 -6.84
C ILE A 129 12.16 12.99 -6.87
N PHE A 130 13.06 13.22 -7.80
CA PHE A 130 14.26 12.42 -7.99
C PHE A 130 15.42 13.27 -8.54
N VAL A 131 16.61 13.01 -8.04
CA VAL A 131 17.86 13.55 -8.59
C VAL A 131 18.98 12.54 -8.32
N ASN A 132 19.73 12.15 -9.36
CA ASN A 132 20.85 11.25 -9.15
C ASN A 132 22.15 12.01 -8.87
N GLY A 133 23.14 11.30 -8.30
CA GLY A 133 24.43 11.86 -7.99
C GLY A 133 25.17 12.41 -9.20
N ALA A 134 24.96 11.86 -10.41
CA ALA A 134 25.52 12.39 -11.64
C ALA A 134 24.98 13.80 -11.95
N ALA A 135 23.68 14.05 -11.77
CA ALA A 135 23.08 15.37 -11.97
C ALA A 135 23.69 16.40 -11.00
N LEU A 136 23.80 16.07 -9.72
CA LEU A 136 24.40 16.95 -8.71
C LEU A 136 25.86 17.29 -9.05
N ARG A 137 26.65 16.29 -9.42
CA ARG A 137 28.06 16.49 -9.84
C ARG A 137 28.20 17.31 -11.11
N LEU A 138 27.36 17.07 -12.13
CA LEU A 138 27.41 17.79 -13.40
C LEU A 138 26.99 19.25 -13.24
N LEU A 139 25.95 19.49 -12.45
CA LEU A 139 25.49 20.84 -12.14
C LEU A 139 26.41 21.56 -11.14
N GLY A 140 27.11 20.82 -10.29
CA GLY A 140 27.92 21.40 -9.21
C GLY A 140 27.07 22.03 -8.12
N VAL A 141 25.98 21.32 -7.74
CA VAL A 141 25.00 21.78 -6.74
C VAL A 141 24.88 20.76 -5.61
N GLU A 142 24.53 21.24 -4.42
CA GLU A 142 24.10 20.44 -3.30
C GLU A 142 22.71 19.79 -3.56
N PRO A 143 22.30 18.76 -2.80
CA PRO A 143 20.98 18.18 -2.94
C PRO A 143 19.86 19.21 -2.86
N ILE A 144 18.99 19.21 -3.86
CA ILE A 144 17.91 20.19 -4.04
C ILE A 144 16.55 19.55 -3.72
N ILE A 145 15.69 20.30 -3.05
CA ILE A 145 14.32 19.88 -2.71
C ILE A 145 13.30 20.54 -3.64
N PHE A 146 13.55 21.78 -4.02
CA PHE A 146 12.70 22.55 -4.90
C PHE A 146 13.47 23.05 -6.11
N LEU A 147 12.84 22.99 -7.27
CA LEU A 147 13.42 23.44 -8.53
C LEU A 147 13.86 24.91 -8.50
N ARG A 148 13.21 25.75 -7.67
CA ARG A 148 13.59 27.15 -7.48
C ARG A 148 15.05 27.33 -7.06
N GLN A 149 15.60 26.41 -6.26
CA GLN A 149 17.01 26.45 -5.84
C GLN A 149 17.95 26.36 -7.06
N LEU A 150 17.54 25.57 -8.07
CA LEU A 150 18.28 25.43 -9.31
C LEU A 150 18.07 26.64 -10.24
N GLU A 151 16.84 27.19 -10.30
CA GLU A 151 16.51 28.39 -11.09
C GLU A 151 17.25 29.61 -10.58
N GLU A 152 17.48 29.74 -9.27
CA GLU A 152 18.27 30.84 -8.67
C GLU A 152 19.78 30.73 -9.02
N GLN A 153 20.30 29.49 -9.07
CA GLN A 153 21.72 29.27 -9.39
C GLN A 153 21.99 29.32 -10.89
N TYR A 154 21.01 28.94 -11.71
CA TYR A 154 21.04 28.92 -13.16
C TYR A 154 19.84 29.66 -13.76
N PRO A 155 19.85 31.02 -13.81
CA PRO A 155 18.69 31.78 -14.30
C PRO A 155 18.26 31.42 -15.73
N ALA A 156 19.21 31.00 -16.59
CA ALA A 156 18.94 30.58 -17.95
C ALA A 156 18.06 29.32 -18.04
N LEU A 157 18.01 28.49 -16.99
CA LEU A 157 17.12 27.33 -16.92
C LEU A 157 15.65 27.71 -16.72
N LYS A 158 15.37 28.87 -16.15
CA LYS A 158 14.00 29.29 -15.82
C LYS A 158 13.13 29.39 -17.07
N ASP A 159 13.65 29.96 -18.14
CA ASP A 159 12.93 30.11 -19.41
C ASP A 159 12.78 28.75 -20.11
N PHE A 160 13.81 27.92 -20.08
CA PHE A 160 13.76 26.57 -20.64
C PHE A 160 12.74 25.68 -19.91
N ILE A 161 12.68 25.75 -18.58
CA ILE A 161 11.71 25.00 -17.77
C ILE A 161 10.28 25.48 -18.01
N ALA A 162 10.08 26.81 -18.21
CA ALA A 162 8.76 27.38 -18.43
C ALA A 162 8.20 27.12 -19.83
N HIS A 163 9.04 27.18 -20.87
CA HIS A 163 8.63 27.23 -22.27
C HIS A 163 9.22 26.11 -23.14
N GLY A 164 10.19 25.35 -22.64
CA GLY A 164 10.87 24.29 -23.40
C GLY A 164 9.88 23.19 -23.85
N ASN A 165 9.98 22.80 -25.11
CA ASN A 165 9.28 21.66 -25.67
C ASN A 165 10.08 20.37 -25.41
N VAL A 166 9.39 19.23 -25.48
CA VAL A 166 9.96 17.88 -25.24
C VAL A 166 11.10 17.53 -26.21
N GLU A 167 11.15 18.18 -27.37
CA GLU A 167 12.18 17.94 -28.42
C GLU A 167 13.33 18.94 -28.35
N ASP A 168 13.24 19.95 -27.51
CA ASP A 168 14.28 20.99 -27.44
C ASP A 168 15.43 20.51 -26.56
N SER A 169 16.67 20.68 -27.10
CA SER A 169 17.89 20.53 -26.29
C SER A 169 18.40 21.92 -25.89
N PHE A 170 18.65 22.09 -24.62
CA PHE A 170 19.18 23.33 -24.07
C PHE A 170 20.64 23.15 -23.65
N LEU A 171 21.52 24.08 -24.09
CA LEU A 171 22.91 24.06 -23.70
C LEU A 171 23.13 24.96 -22.49
N LEU A 172 23.58 24.35 -21.41
CA LEU A 172 23.89 24.99 -20.14
C LEU A 172 25.40 24.95 -19.88
N GLN A 173 25.96 26.05 -19.49
CA GLN A 173 27.32 26.08 -18.94
C GLN A 173 27.24 25.88 -17.41
N SER A 174 27.78 24.75 -16.94
CA SER A 174 27.85 24.45 -15.50
C SER A 174 28.84 25.36 -14.78
N ASN A 175 28.70 25.48 -13.47
CA ASN A 175 29.68 26.18 -12.60
C ASN A 175 31.10 25.60 -12.74
N SER A 176 31.24 24.34 -13.13
CA SER A 176 32.53 23.70 -13.46
C SER A 176 33.02 23.96 -14.85
N LYS A 177 32.49 24.97 -15.59
CA LYS A 177 32.82 25.37 -16.99
C LYS A 177 32.60 24.27 -18.01
N LYS A 178 31.81 23.22 -17.68
CA LYS A 178 31.44 22.15 -18.62
C LYS A 178 30.19 22.55 -19.38
N GLN A 179 30.15 22.25 -20.67
CA GLN A 179 28.92 22.37 -21.45
C GLN A 179 28.05 21.12 -21.25
N LEU A 180 26.83 21.34 -20.83
CA LEU A 180 25.82 20.29 -20.59
C LEU A 180 24.71 20.46 -21.62
N SER A 181 24.32 19.38 -22.27
CA SER A 181 23.10 19.32 -23.05
C SER A 181 21.99 18.78 -22.19
N LEU A 182 20.91 19.55 -22.05
CA LEU A 182 19.72 19.18 -21.29
C LEU A 182 18.61 18.80 -22.26
N SER A 183 17.96 17.70 -22.01
CA SER A 183 16.70 17.32 -22.67
C SER A 183 15.61 17.12 -21.63
N MET A 184 14.43 17.66 -21.92
CA MET A 184 13.27 17.60 -21.02
C MET A 184 12.19 16.71 -21.61
N ASN A 185 11.55 15.91 -20.79
CA ASN A 185 10.37 15.15 -21.16
C ASN A 185 9.23 15.46 -20.20
N ARG A 186 8.00 15.14 -20.57
CA ARG A 186 6.83 15.26 -19.69
C ARG A 186 6.09 13.94 -19.71
N MET A 187 5.89 13.37 -18.53
CA MET A 187 5.12 12.13 -18.37
C MET A 187 4.04 12.31 -17.31
N LYS A 188 2.91 11.61 -17.48
CA LYS A 188 1.87 11.54 -16.46
C LYS A 188 2.07 10.27 -15.65
N LEU A 189 2.15 10.41 -14.33
CA LEU A 189 2.23 9.31 -13.38
C LEU A 189 1.17 9.55 -12.29
N ASN A 190 0.22 8.64 -12.12
CA ASN A 190 -0.82 8.71 -11.08
C ASN A 190 -1.49 10.09 -10.95
N SER A 191 -1.98 10.66 -12.04
CA SER A 191 -2.61 12.00 -12.12
C SER A 191 -1.66 13.20 -11.95
N GLU A 192 -0.40 13.00 -11.62
CA GLU A 192 0.60 14.06 -11.57
C GLU A 192 1.42 14.12 -12.86
N THR A 193 1.79 15.34 -13.25
CA THR A 193 2.72 15.55 -14.35
C THR A 193 4.13 15.60 -13.79
N ILE A 194 4.98 14.67 -14.20
CA ILE A 194 6.38 14.61 -13.83
C ILE A 194 7.20 15.05 -15.04
N THR A 195 8.21 15.88 -14.80
CA THR A 195 9.12 16.37 -15.84
C THR A 195 10.53 15.82 -15.56
N PRO A 196 10.94 14.70 -16.19
CA PRO A 196 12.31 14.24 -16.15
C PRO A 196 13.18 15.06 -17.12
N VAL A 197 14.38 15.38 -16.67
CA VAL A 197 15.41 16.04 -17.49
C VAL A 197 16.67 15.23 -17.44
N SER A 198 17.26 14.99 -18.60
CA SER A 198 18.54 14.31 -18.75
C SER A 198 19.63 15.31 -19.09
N TYR A 199 20.76 15.18 -18.42
CA TYR A 199 21.94 16.00 -18.62
C TYR A 199 23.06 15.15 -19.18
N THR A 200 23.57 15.49 -20.35
CA THR A 200 24.75 14.85 -20.95
C THR A 200 25.89 15.83 -21.07
N HIS A 201 27.10 15.37 -20.77
CA HIS A 201 28.31 16.15 -20.98
C HIS A 201 28.70 16.14 -22.46
N LEU A 202 28.75 17.32 -23.08
CA LEU A 202 29.34 17.44 -24.41
C LEU A 202 30.87 17.45 -24.26
N ARG A 203 31.55 16.42 -24.77
CA ARG A 203 32.99 16.51 -24.99
C ARG A 203 33.21 17.55 -26.10
N ALA A 204 33.95 18.60 -25.82
CA ALA A 204 34.52 19.43 -26.88
C ALA A 204 35.36 18.46 -27.73
N HIS A 205 35.03 18.29 -29.01
CA HIS A 205 35.96 17.71 -29.96
C HIS A 205 37.17 18.65 -30.01
N GLU A 206 38.25 18.23 -29.38
CA GLU A 206 39.56 18.80 -29.69
C GLU A 206 39.86 18.40 -31.13
N THR A 207 39.70 19.37 -32.04
CA THR A 207 40.25 19.33 -33.40
C THR A 207 41.68 19.77 -33.38
#